data_f40569ad01ae2b9ac90700bece312bd4
#
_entry.id   f40569ad01ae2b9ac90700bece312bd4
#
_cell.length_a   1.000
_cell.length_b   1.000
_cell.length_c   1.000
_cell.angle_alpha   90.00
_cell.angle_beta   90.00
_cell.angle_gamma   90.00
#
_symmetry.space_group_name_H-M   'P 1'
#
loop_
_entity.id
_entity.type
_entity.pdbx_description
1 polymer ?
#
loop_
_entity_poly.entity_id
_entity_poly.type
_entity_poly.pdbx_seq_one_letter_code
_entity_poly.pdbx_strand_id
1 'polypeptide(L)'
;MTHVFLDIETIAETPDFANYNKKAVREARYCGESSEAPEVQYQQRANLHAEFGRIVCISCVLRTQGGEIKKISFCSDDERCLLSDFFEMINKAWVSVLLWGHNIKSFDIPFICKRGIINGLKIPKALDYGTLPAWKMGTVIDTMEMRQRSGYLRTGLELLCLCLGVPSPKQELEGSQVSDLYWNSYQTAAGTEDHRATLQTIASYCEGDALASLLCYEKMAGIEVAEPVAEAPKEEKNQTSLLVFSEADYLTWSKKEYMCTYKTFDNLMAWLKQNYSWVEAYERQLRDHRAKYELWMSF
;
A
#
# COMPACT_ATOMS: atom_id res chain seq x y z
N MET A 1 8.54 18.87 -8.70
CA MET A 1 8.62 17.47 -8.27
C MET A 1 7.49 17.19 -7.33
N THR A 2 6.80 16.08 -7.50
CA THR A 2 5.70 15.66 -6.62
C THR A 2 6.26 14.81 -5.49
N HIS A 3 5.92 15.16 -4.25
CA HIS A 3 6.30 14.38 -3.08
C HIS A 3 5.21 13.35 -2.81
N VAL A 4 5.56 12.07 -2.85
CA VAL A 4 4.65 10.95 -2.57
C VAL A 4 5.15 10.22 -1.33
N PHE A 5 4.33 10.19 -0.30
CA PHE A 5 4.61 9.50 0.95
C PHE A 5 4.06 8.10 0.87
N LEU A 6 4.90 7.12 1.14
CA LEU A 6 4.62 5.70 0.97
C LEU A 6 4.83 4.97 2.29
N ASP A 7 3.99 3.99 2.51
CA ASP A 7 4.11 2.99 3.57
C ASP A 7 3.66 1.62 3.06
N ILE A 8 4.12 0.53 3.68
CA ILE A 8 3.71 -0.83 3.34
C ILE A 8 3.26 -1.60 4.56
N GLU A 9 2.25 -2.47 4.36
CA GLU A 9 1.89 -3.49 5.33
C GLU A 9 2.31 -4.87 4.85
N THR A 10 2.96 -5.59 5.75
CA THR A 10 3.51 -6.91 5.48
C THR A 10 2.95 -7.95 6.45
N ILE A 11 2.75 -9.15 5.93
CA ILE A 11 2.28 -10.30 6.68
C ILE A 11 3.23 -11.46 6.53
N ALA A 12 3.18 -12.44 7.43
CA ALA A 12 3.86 -13.71 7.23
C ALA A 12 3.35 -14.36 5.93
N GLU A 13 4.22 -15.07 5.20
CA GLU A 13 3.85 -15.73 3.93
C GLU A 13 2.81 -16.83 4.14
N THR A 14 2.84 -17.49 5.30
CA THR A 14 1.87 -18.51 5.74
C THR A 14 1.40 -18.22 7.16
N PRO A 15 0.18 -18.68 7.55
CA PRO A 15 -0.37 -18.43 8.86
C PRO A 15 0.40 -19.11 10.00
N ASP A 16 1.12 -20.17 9.70
CA ASP A 16 1.90 -20.93 10.68
C ASP A 16 3.24 -21.39 10.10
N PHE A 17 4.16 -21.69 11.01
CA PHE A 17 5.50 -22.14 10.67
C PHE A 17 5.53 -23.52 9.99
N ALA A 18 4.60 -24.41 10.32
CA ALA A 18 4.54 -25.75 9.76
C ALA A 18 4.29 -25.75 8.25
N ASN A 19 3.49 -24.79 7.77
CA ASN A 19 3.23 -24.60 6.35
C ASN A 19 4.42 -23.97 5.61
N TYR A 20 5.33 -23.31 6.31
CA TYR A 20 6.51 -22.68 5.74
C TYR A 20 7.68 -23.64 5.44
N ASN A 21 7.46 -24.88 5.43
CA ASN A 21 8.28 -26.06 5.15
C ASN A 21 9.78 -25.86 4.81
N LYS A 22 10.66 -26.58 5.56
CA LYS A 22 12.11 -26.87 5.33
C LYS A 22 13.08 -25.73 5.07
N LYS A 23 12.70 -24.66 4.33
CA LYS A 23 13.48 -23.45 4.17
C LYS A 23 13.69 -22.72 5.51
N ALA A 24 12.62 -22.60 6.30
CA ALA A 24 12.62 -21.91 7.57
C ALA A 24 13.56 -22.52 8.61
N VAL A 25 13.78 -23.84 8.58
CA VAL A 25 14.72 -24.52 9.51
C VAL A 25 16.17 -24.13 9.25
N ARG A 26 16.56 -23.89 8.00
CA ARG A 26 17.90 -23.37 7.67
C ARG A 26 18.04 -21.88 8.01
N GLU A 27 16.97 -21.15 7.98
CA GLU A 27 16.94 -19.69 8.00
C GLU A 27 16.43 -19.13 9.33
N ALA A 28 15.87 -19.93 10.22
CA ALA A 28 15.74 -19.60 11.65
C ALA A 28 17.08 -19.23 12.30
N ARG A 29 18.22 -19.66 11.71
CA ARG A 29 19.56 -19.14 12.03
C ARG A 29 19.75 -17.66 11.64
N TYR A 30 18.96 -17.15 10.69
CA TYR A 30 19.05 -15.74 10.23
C TYR A 30 18.22 -14.78 11.09
N CYS A 31 17.25 -15.29 11.84
CA CYS A 31 16.44 -14.47 12.75
C CYS A 31 17.17 -14.10 14.05
N GLY A 32 18.47 -14.32 14.14
CA GLY A 32 19.31 -14.00 15.28
C GLY A 32 19.47 -15.15 16.26
N GLU A 33 20.46 -15.06 17.14
CA GLU A 33 20.70 -15.98 18.26
C GLU A 33 19.63 -15.76 19.34
N SER A 34 18.38 -16.04 19.04
CA SER A 34 17.29 -16.03 20.00
C SER A 34 17.21 -17.42 20.65
N SER A 35 17.00 -17.45 21.98
CA SER A 35 16.71 -18.69 22.72
C SER A 35 15.27 -19.18 22.49
N GLU A 36 14.47 -18.47 21.71
CA GLU A 36 13.08 -18.78 21.40
C GLU A 36 12.96 -19.87 20.32
N ALA A 37 11.90 -20.67 20.40
CA ALA A 37 11.60 -21.69 19.41
C ALA A 37 11.39 -21.05 18.01
N PRO A 38 11.79 -21.75 16.90
CA PRO A 38 11.63 -21.26 15.53
C PRO A 38 10.22 -20.81 15.19
N GLU A 39 9.20 -21.48 15.72
CA GLU A 39 7.79 -21.18 15.53
C GLU A 39 7.43 -19.81 16.10
N VAL A 40 7.92 -19.51 17.30
CA VAL A 40 7.70 -18.21 17.99
C VAL A 40 8.41 -17.10 17.22
N GLN A 41 9.64 -17.34 16.78
CA GLN A 41 10.40 -16.37 15.99
C GLN A 41 9.71 -16.08 14.65
N TYR A 42 9.16 -17.12 14.00
CA TYR A 42 8.42 -16.97 12.76
C TYR A 42 7.18 -16.09 12.95
N GLN A 43 6.37 -16.38 13.96
CA GLN A 43 5.17 -15.59 14.27
C GLN A 43 5.49 -14.12 14.55
N GLN A 44 6.59 -13.86 15.23
CA GLN A 44 6.96 -12.49 15.63
C GLN A 44 7.66 -11.69 14.53
N ARG A 45 8.34 -12.34 13.59
CA ARG A 45 9.30 -11.66 12.71
C ARG A 45 9.18 -11.99 11.23
N ALA A 46 8.40 -13.00 10.82
CA ALA A 46 8.33 -13.40 9.43
C ALA A 46 7.92 -12.24 8.51
N ASN A 47 6.98 -11.42 8.95
CA ASN A 47 6.51 -10.24 8.24
C ASN A 47 7.59 -9.13 8.08
N LEU A 48 8.66 -9.17 8.86
CA LEU A 48 9.76 -8.19 8.76
C LEU A 48 10.82 -8.58 7.73
N HIS A 49 10.76 -9.79 7.19
CA HIS A 49 11.74 -10.34 6.26
C HIS A 49 11.07 -10.69 4.93
N ALA A 50 11.52 -10.07 3.85
CA ALA A 50 10.95 -10.29 2.52
C ALA A 50 11.06 -11.74 2.02
N GLU A 51 11.93 -12.52 2.62
CA GLU A 51 12.11 -13.94 2.35
C GLU A 51 11.02 -14.81 3.00
N PHE A 52 10.36 -14.32 4.04
CA PHE A 52 9.39 -15.05 4.87
C PHE A 52 8.02 -14.38 4.94
N GLY A 53 7.98 -13.10 4.61
CA GLY A 53 6.77 -12.29 4.55
C GLY A 53 6.39 -11.94 3.13
N ARG A 54 5.20 -11.38 2.97
CA ARG A 54 4.71 -10.81 1.73
C ARG A 54 4.00 -9.48 1.99
N ILE A 55 3.91 -8.67 0.96
CA ILE A 55 3.19 -7.39 1.02
C ILE A 55 1.70 -7.65 0.80
N VAL A 56 0.86 -7.08 1.65
CA VAL A 56 -0.61 -7.13 1.52
C VAL A 56 -1.18 -5.76 1.17
N CYS A 57 -0.48 -4.69 1.51
CA CYS A 57 -0.87 -3.32 1.17
C CYS A 57 0.35 -2.45 0.88
N ILE A 58 0.22 -1.53 -0.09
CA ILE A 58 1.11 -0.40 -0.33
C ILE A 58 0.22 0.83 -0.41
N SER A 59 0.42 1.82 0.44
CA SER A 59 -0.32 3.07 0.42
C SER A 59 0.57 4.25 0.05
N CYS A 60 0.05 5.15 -0.77
CA CYS A 60 0.69 6.37 -1.19
C CYS A 60 -0.19 7.58 -0.88
N VAL A 61 0.39 8.59 -0.26
CA VAL A 61 -0.27 9.84 0.09
C VAL A 61 0.52 11.01 -0.48
N LEU A 62 -0.17 11.97 -1.05
CA LEU A 62 0.44 13.21 -1.51
C LEU A 62 -0.44 14.41 -1.18
N ARG A 63 0.19 15.58 -1.01
CA ARG A 63 -0.50 16.86 -0.99
C ARG A 63 -0.37 17.53 -2.35
N THR A 64 -1.50 17.92 -2.94
CA THR A 64 -1.52 18.66 -4.19
C THR A 64 -1.05 20.10 -3.98
N GLN A 65 -0.74 20.82 -5.06
CA GLN A 65 -0.42 22.26 -4.97
C GLN A 65 -1.59 23.10 -4.42
N GLY A 66 -2.82 22.62 -4.55
CA GLY A 66 -4.02 23.24 -3.97
C GLY A 66 -4.25 22.92 -2.49
N GLY A 67 -3.35 22.16 -1.85
CA GLY A 67 -3.45 21.76 -0.43
C GLY A 67 -4.28 20.50 -0.17
N GLU A 68 -4.96 19.96 -1.17
CA GLU A 68 -5.75 18.73 -1.05
C GLU A 68 -4.85 17.50 -0.81
N ILE A 69 -5.27 16.62 0.09
CA ILE A 69 -4.60 15.33 0.32
C ILE A 69 -5.24 14.28 -0.60
N LYS A 70 -4.41 13.64 -1.41
CA LYS A 70 -4.81 12.49 -2.23
C LYS A 70 -4.15 11.23 -1.70
N LYS A 71 -4.92 10.15 -1.68
CA LYS A 71 -4.50 8.83 -1.21
C LYS A 71 -4.78 7.80 -2.29
N ILE A 72 -3.91 6.82 -2.40
CA ILE A 72 -4.10 5.64 -3.23
C ILE A 72 -3.49 4.44 -2.52
N SER A 73 -4.22 3.34 -2.44
CA SER A 73 -3.78 2.10 -1.82
C SER A 73 -3.90 0.94 -2.78
N PHE A 74 -2.86 0.12 -2.83
CA PHE A 74 -2.80 -1.16 -3.51
C PHE A 74 -2.90 -2.23 -2.44
N CYS A 75 -4.06 -2.87 -2.29
CA CYS A 75 -4.30 -3.88 -1.28
C CYS A 75 -4.94 -5.11 -1.92
N SER A 76 -4.32 -6.29 -1.74
CA SER A 76 -4.75 -7.50 -2.43
C SER A 76 -4.20 -8.76 -1.78
N ASP A 77 -4.96 -9.86 -1.89
CA ASP A 77 -4.49 -11.22 -1.59
C ASP A 77 -3.43 -11.70 -2.60
N ASP A 78 -3.48 -11.21 -3.84
CA ASP A 78 -2.50 -11.48 -4.87
C ASP A 78 -1.38 -10.42 -4.84
N GLU A 79 -0.29 -10.74 -4.13
CA GLU A 79 0.87 -9.86 -4.03
C GLU A 79 1.48 -9.49 -5.38
N ARG A 80 1.49 -10.44 -6.32
CA ARG A 80 2.07 -10.17 -7.65
C ARG A 80 1.25 -9.13 -8.41
N CYS A 81 -0.07 -9.23 -8.34
CA CYS A 81 -0.98 -8.24 -8.93
C CYS A 81 -0.79 -6.87 -8.28
N LEU A 82 -0.80 -6.81 -6.95
CA LEU A 82 -0.55 -5.60 -6.16
C LEU A 82 0.75 -4.91 -6.56
N LEU A 83 1.86 -5.66 -6.59
CA LEU A 83 3.18 -5.14 -6.96
C LEU A 83 3.22 -4.69 -8.42
N SER A 84 2.58 -5.43 -9.34
CA SER A 84 2.51 -5.05 -10.75
C SER A 84 1.82 -3.69 -10.94
N ASP A 85 0.69 -3.48 -10.26
CA ASP A 85 -0.07 -2.23 -10.35
C ASP A 85 0.69 -1.06 -9.74
N PHE A 86 1.32 -1.27 -8.59
CA PHE A 86 2.21 -0.27 -7.98
C PHE A 86 3.40 0.07 -8.89
N PHE A 87 4.06 -0.93 -9.48
CA PHE A 87 5.20 -0.71 -10.39
C PHE A 87 4.77 0.04 -11.65
N GLU A 88 3.57 -0.23 -12.17
CA GLU A 88 3.03 0.51 -13.31
C GLU A 88 2.81 1.99 -12.95
N MET A 89 2.24 2.27 -11.77
CA MET A 89 2.08 3.65 -11.28
C MET A 89 3.44 4.34 -11.17
N ILE A 90 4.42 3.70 -10.53
CA ILE A 90 5.78 4.26 -10.39
C ILE A 90 6.41 4.53 -11.74
N ASN A 91 6.31 3.62 -12.71
CA ASN A 91 6.88 3.81 -14.04
C ASN A 91 6.25 4.99 -14.80
N LYS A 92 4.94 5.24 -14.62
CA LYS A 92 4.25 6.40 -15.21
C LYS A 92 4.65 7.72 -14.55
N ALA A 93 4.86 7.70 -13.24
CA ALA A 93 5.15 8.90 -12.44
C ALA A 93 6.65 9.26 -12.40
N TRP A 94 7.53 8.39 -12.83
CA TRP A 94 8.99 8.38 -12.60
C TRP A 94 9.74 9.71 -12.80
N VAL A 95 9.38 10.51 -13.77
CA VAL A 95 10.20 11.67 -14.18
C VAL A 95 10.13 12.84 -13.18
N SER A 96 9.17 12.83 -12.25
CA SER A 96 8.87 13.97 -11.38
C SER A 96 8.52 13.64 -9.94
N VAL A 97 8.77 12.41 -9.46
CA VAL A 97 8.35 11.98 -8.12
C VAL A 97 9.54 11.80 -7.21
N LEU A 98 9.44 12.33 -5.98
CA LEU A 98 10.27 11.97 -4.84
C LEU A 98 9.44 11.07 -3.91
N LEU A 99 9.98 9.91 -3.58
CA LEU A 99 9.36 8.97 -2.64
C LEU A 99 9.82 9.29 -1.21
N TRP A 100 8.87 9.39 -0.33
CA TRP A 100 9.07 9.68 1.07
C TRP A 100 8.46 8.60 1.93
N GLY A 101 9.00 8.38 3.12
CA GLY A 101 8.43 7.50 4.12
C GLY A 101 9.24 7.53 5.41
N HIS A 102 8.77 6.81 6.41
CA HIS A 102 9.45 6.68 7.68
C HIS A 102 10.19 5.35 7.74
N ASN A 103 11.51 5.35 7.84
CA ASN A 103 12.38 4.16 7.69
C ASN A 103 12.31 3.51 6.29
N ILE A 104 11.80 4.22 5.32
CA ILE A 104 11.53 3.74 3.95
C ILE A 104 12.76 3.18 3.24
N LYS A 105 13.93 3.76 3.46
CA LYS A 105 15.19 3.32 2.85
C LYS A 105 15.69 1.99 3.40
N SER A 106 15.39 1.70 4.67
CA SER A 106 15.87 0.49 5.32
C SER A 106 14.85 -0.64 5.31
N PHE A 107 13.57 -0.35 5.10
CA PHE A 107 12.49 -1.33 5.14
C PHE A 107 11.68 -1.39 3.86
N ASP A 108 10.84 -0.38 3.56
CA ASP A 108 9.82 -0.45 2.52
C ASP A 108 10.41 -0.69 1.13
N ILE A 109 11.32 0.15 0.67
CA ILE A 109 11.90 0.03 -0.67
C ILE A 109 12.68 -1.28 -0.85
N PRO A 110 13.57 -1.69 0.07
CA PRO A 110 14.22 -2.99 -0.02
C PRO A 110 13.24 -4.16 -0.01
N PHE A 111 12.18 -4.09 0.80
CA PHE A 111 11.16 -5.13 0.86
C PHE A 111 10.39 -5.25 -0.47
N ILE A 112 9.89 -4.12 -0.99
CA ILE A 112 9.21 -4.05 -2.29
C ILE A 112 10.08 -4.62 -3.42
N CYS A 113 11.35 -4.22 -3.48
CA CYS A 113 12.27 -4.71 -4.51
C CYS A 113 12.52 -6.22 -4.41
N LYS A 114 12.78 -6.73 -3.21
CA LYS A 114 12.97 -8.18 -2.99
C LYS A 114 11.72 -8.97 -3.34
N ARG A 115 10.52 -8.51 -2.91
CA ARG A 115 9.26 -9.17 -3.26
C ARG A 115 8.95 -9.07 -4.74
N GLY A 116 9.29 -7.96 -5.40
CA GLY A 116 9.20 -7.85 -6.85
C GLY A 116 10.04 -8.91 -7.57
N ILE A 117 11.29 -9.12 -7.15
CA ILE A 117 12.18 -10.16 -7.69
C ILE A 117 11.60 -11.56 -7.43
N ILE A 118 11.14 -11.85 -6.21
CA ILE A 118 10.54 -13.14 -5.83
C ILE A 118 9.32 -13.44 -6.70
N ASN A 119 8.51 -12.43 -7.01
CA ASN A 119 7.33 -12.55 -7.86
C ASN A 119 7.65 -12.52 -9.37
N GLY A 120 8.93 -12.48 -9.76
CA GLY A 120 9.36 -12.46 -11.17
C GLY A 120 9.00 -11.16 -11.91
N LEU A 121 8.89 -10.06 -11.20
CA LEU A 121 8.61 -8.74 -11.76
C LEU A 121 9.90 -7.96 -12.00
N LYS A 122 9.89 -7.14 -13.05
CA LYS A 122 10.99 -6.21 -13.31
C LYS A 122 10.86 -4.99 -12.40
N ILE A 123 11.90 -4.73 -11.62
CA ILE A 123 11.94 -3.58 -10.73
C ILE A 123 11.95 -2.28 -11.55
N PRO A 124 11.07 -1.31 -11.25
CA PRO A 124 11.11 0.02 -11.84
C PRO A 124 12.47 0.69 -11.61
N LYS A 125 12.97 1.40 -12.62
CA LYS A 125 14.25 2.12 -12.49
C LYS A 125 14.27 3.10 -11.31
N ALA A 126 13.12 3.63 -10.95
CA ALA A 126 12.91 4.49 -9.79
C ALA A 126 13.25 3.84 -8.45
N LEU A 127 13.07 2.54 -8.36
CA LEU A 127 13.28 1.75 -7.15
C LEU A 127 14.54 0.88 -7.23
N ASP A 128 15.12 0.75 -8.44
CA ASP A 128 16.29 -0.11 -8.68
C ASP A 128 17.59 0.62 -8.32
N TYR A 129 17.89 0.64 -7.05
CA TYR A 129 19.14 1.16 -6.54
C TYR A 129 20.26 0.13 -6.55
N GLY A 130 19.97 -1.11 -6.93
CA GLY A 130 20.92 -2.21 -7.02
C GLY A 130 21.69 -2.42 -5.72
N THR A 131 23.01 -2.28 -5.79
CA THR A 131 23.91 -2.40 -4.63
C THR A 131 24.22 -1.05 -3.96
N LEU A 132 23.52 0.02 -4.32
CA LEU A 132 23.77 1.32 -3.73
C LEU A 132 23.36 1.33 -2.25
N PRO A 133 24.22 1.86 -1.38
CA PRO A 133 23.85 2.04 0.02
C PRO A 133 22.72 3.06 0.16
N ALA A 134 21.92 2.93 1.23
CA ALA A 134 20.71 3.72 1.47
C ALA A 134 20.92 5.24 1.33
N TRP A 135 22.06 5.77 1.75
CA TRP A 135 22.37 7.21 1.65
C TRP A 135 22.61 7.72 0.22
N LYS A 136 22.73 6.83 -0.77
CA LYS A 136 22.87 7.20 -2.19
C LYS A 136 21.54 7.13 -2.96
N MET A 137 20.44 6.78 -2.30
CA MET A 137 19.10 6.76 -2.88
C MET A 137 18.58 8.20 -3.04
N GLY A 138 18.95 8.88 -4.12
CA GLY A 138 18.69 10.32 -4.30
C GLY A 138 17.21 10.70 -4.51
N THR A 139 16.37 9.76 -4.93
CA THR A 139 14.93 9.99 -5.16
C THR A 139 14.06 9.43 -4.03
N VAL A 140 14.65 8.81 -3.02
CA VAL A 140 13.98 8.33 -1.81
C VAL A 140 14.49 9.12 -0.61
N ILE A 141 13.57 9.68 0.15
CA ILE A 141 13.87 10.51 1.31
C ILE A 141 13.20 9.91 2.53
N ASP A 142 13.99 9.77 3.60
CA ASP A 142 13.57 9.10 4.82
C ASP A 142 13.35 10.13 5.94
N THR A 143 12.13 10.21 6.44
CA THR A 143 11.77 11.12 7.52
C THR A 143 12.48 10.76 8.83
N MET A 144 12.82 9.49 9.04
CA MET A 144 13.63 9.07 10.18
C MET A 144 15.05 9.66 10.11
N GLU A 145 15.69 9.60 8.92
CA GLU A 145 17.02 10.22 8.71
C GLU A 145 16.97 11.74 8.89
N MET A 146 15.93 12.41 8.40
CA MET A 146 15.73 13.85 8.61
C MET A 146 15.70 14.22 10.09
N ARG A 147 15.02 13.40 10.92
CA ARG A 147 14.91 13.62 12.36
C ARG A 147 16.22 13.36 13.09
N GLN A 148 16.97 12.37 12.67
CA GLN A 148 18.22 11.98 13.34
C GLN A 148 19.29 13.08 13.25
N ARG A 149 19.33 13.89 12.20
CA ARG A 149 20.31 14.96 12.01
C ARG A 149 21.73 14.54 12.42
N SER A 150 22.18 13.38 11.94
CA SER A 150 23.46 12.74 12.31
C SER A 150 23.50 12.06 13.70
N GLY A 151 22.37 11.96 14.40
CA GLY A 151 22.25 11.14 15.60
C GLY A 151 22.13 9.65 15.30
N TYR A 152 22.38 8.80 16.32
CA TYR A 152 22.34 7.33 16.15
C TYR A 152 20.98 6.73 16.58
N LEU A 153 20.15 7.47 17.30
CA LEU A 153 18.91 6.94 17.84
C LEU A 153 17.80 6.98 16.78
N ARG A 154 17.27 5.82 16.48
CA ARG A 154 16.09 5.69 15.63
C ARG A 154 14.84 6.05 16.42
N THR A 155 13.99 6.87 15.84
CA THR A 155 12.70 7.27 16.45
C THR A 155 11.58 6.64 15.61
N GLY A 156 10.73 5.84 16.22
CA GLY A 156 9.54 5.31 15.54
C GLY A 156 8.55 6.42 15.17
N LEU A 157 7.73 6.16 14.16
CA LEU A 157 6.79 7.16 13.63
C LEU A 157 5.84 7.70 14.68
N GLU A 158 5.28 6.83 15.53
CA GLU A 158 4.39 7.22 16.62
C GLU A 158 5.03 8.22 17.58
N LEU A 159 6.25 7.91 18.06
CA LEU A 159 6.99 8.82 18.94
C LEU A 159 7.32 10.14 18.22
N LEU A 160 7.62 10.09 16.93
CA LEU A 160 7.86 11.29 16.14
C LEU A 160 6.59 12.15 16.04
N CYS A 161 5.43 11.54 15.79
CA CYS A 161 4.14 12.23 15.78
C CYS A 161 3.86 12.93 17.12
N LEU A 162 4.03 12.21 18.22
CA LEU A 162 3.85 12.78 19.56
C LEU A 162 4.77 13.98 19.81
N CYS A 163 6.04 13.87 19.45
CA CYS A 163 7.01 14.96 19.61
C CYS A 163 6.69 16.20 18.76
N LEU A 164 6.08 16.03 17.61
CA LEU A 164 5.76 17.11 16.68
C LEU A 164 4.33 17.63 16.82
N GLY A 165 3.51 17.04 17.69
CA GLY A 165 2.09 17.36 17.83
C GLY A 165 1.27 17.01 16.58
N VAL A 166 1.68 15.96 15.86
CA VAL A 166 0.96 15.41 14.71
C VAL A 166 0.03 14.30 15.20
N PRO A 167 -1.21 14.19 14.69
CA PRO A 167 -2.09 13.07 15.03
C PRO A 167 -1.41 11.73 14.79
N SER A 168 -1.44 10.83 15.78
CA SER A 168 -0.91 9.48 15.62
C SER A 168 -1.85 8.65 14.75
N PRO A 169 -1.33 7.87 13.78
CA PRO A 169 -2.14 6.97 12.97
C PRO A 169 -2.71 5.80 13.78
N LYS A 170 -2.08 5.45 14.89
CA LYS A 170 -2.45 4.32 15.74
C LYS A 170 -3.62 4.69 16.63
N GLN A 171 -4.83 4.34 16.22
CA GLN A 171 -6.02 4.44 17.07
C GLN A 171 -6.58 3.07 17.49
N GLU A 172 -6.51 2.04 16.62
CA GLU A 172 -7.14 0.74 16.85
C GLU A 172 -6.29 -0.48 16.43
N LEU A 173 -5.25 -0.30 15.60
CA LEU A 173 -4.42 -1.38 15.06
C LEU A 173 -2.93 -1.07 15.26
N GLU A 174 -2.15 -2.09 15.59
CA GLU A 174 -0.69 -2.04 15.59
C GLU A 174 -0.13 -2.86 14.44
N GLY A 175 0.99 -2.44 13.84
CA GLY A 175 1.63 -3.17 12.74
C GLY A 175 1.96 -4.63 13.06
N SER A 176 2.23 -4.95 14.35
CA SER A 176 2.42 -6.32 14.84
C SER A 176 1.17 -7.20 14.70
N GLN A 177 -0.02 -6.61 14.66
CA GLN A 177 -1.31 -7.30 14.61
C GLN A 177 -1.83 -7.51 13.18
N VAL A 178 -1.25 -6.83 12.18
CA VAL A 178 -1.71 -6.88 10.78
C VAL A 178 -1.68 -8.30 10.24
N SER A 179 -0.61 -9.04 10.52
CA SER A 179 -0.47 -10.43 10.05
C SER A 179 -1.55 -11.34 10.63
N ASP A 180 -1.82 -11.24 11.93
CA ASP A 180 -2.85 -12.06 12.59
C ASP A 180 -4.26 -11.66 12.13
N LEU A 181 -4.53 -10.36 12.01
CA LEU A 181 -5.80 -9.84 11.51
C LEU A 181 -6.08 -10.37 10.09
N TYR A 182 -5.09 -10.30 9.20
CA TYR A 182 -5.21 -10.81 7.84
C TYR A 182 -5.49 -12.32 7.82
N TRP A 183 -4.65 -13.12 8.48
CA TRP A 183 -4.74 -14.57 8.40
C TRP A 183 -5.99 -15.13 9.08
N ASN A 184 -6.43 -14.55 10.20
CA ASN A 184 -7.68 -14.92 10.84
C ASN A 184 -8.87 -14.68 9.90
N SER A 185 -8.92 -13.55 9.23
CA SER A 185 -9.97 -13.24 8.26
C SER A 185 -9.87 -14.12 7.01
N TYR A 186 -8.65 -14.31 6.46
CA TYR A 186 -8.44 -15.12 5.26
C TYR A 186 -8.85 -16.58 5.46
N GLN A 187 -8.50 -17.20 6.60
CA GLN A 187 -8.84 -18.58 6.90
C GLN A 187 -10.35 -18.82 7.09
N THR A 188 -11.07 -17.83 7.57
CA THR A 188 -12.50 -17.97 7.90
C THR A 188 -13.42 -17.43 6.84
N ALA A 189 -12.99 -16.45 6.05
CA ALA A 189 -13.85 -15.62 5.22
C ALA A 189 -13.22 -15.24 3.86
N ALA A 190 -12.20 -15.98 3.37
CA ALA A 190 -11.54 -15.65 2.10
C ALA A 190 -12.56 -15.49 0.96
N GLY A 191 -12.42 -14.41 0.19
CA GLY A 191 -13.30 -14.09 -0.93
C GLY A 191 -14.67 -13.50 -0.56
N THR A 192 -14.98 -13.37 0.72
CA THR A 192 -16.23 -12.76 1.21
C THR A 192 -16.08 -11.25 1.44
N GLU A 193 -17.21 -10.57 1.73
CA GLU A 193 -17.23 -9.15 2.09
C GLU A 193 -16.49 -8.89 3.42
N ASP A 194 -16.56 -9.82 4.37
CA ASP A 194 -15.88 -9.68 5.67
C ASP A 194 -14.36 -9.65 5.49
N HIS A 195 -13.81 -10.49 4.60
CA HIS A 195 -12.38 -10.45 4.30
C HIS A 195 -11.98 -9.17 3.55
N ARG A 196 -12.83 -8.67 2.63
CA ARG A 196 -12.59 -7.38 1.98
C ARG A 196 -12.62 -6.22 2.97
N ALA A 197 -13.52 -6.23 3.95
CA ALA A 197 -13.54 -5.24 5.02
C ALA A 197 -12.24 -5.28 5.85
N THR A 198 -11.68 -6.47 6.08
CA THR A 198 -10.36 -6.61 6.73
C THR A 198 -9.25 -5.99 5.88
N LEU A 199 -9.21 -6.27 4.58
CA LEU A 199 -8.23 -5.64 3.67
C LEU A 199 -8.38 -4.11 3.66
N GLN A 200 -9.59 -3.60 3.74
CA GLN A 200 -9.86 -2.17 3.79
C GLN A 200 -9.39 -1.54 5.12
N THR A 201 -9.53 -2.26 6.23
CA THR A 201 -8.99 -1.85 7.54
C THR A 201 -7.46 -1.75 7.48
N ILE A 202 -6.79 -2.75 6.88
CA ILE A 202 -5.34 -2.74 6.68
C ILE A 202 -4.92 -1.58 5.77
N ALA A 203 -5.65 -1.33 4.68
CA ALA A 203 -5.37 -0.21 3.78
C ALA A 203 -5.52 1.14 4.49
N SER A 204 -6.57 1.32 5.31
CA SER A 204 -6.79 2.55 6.07
C SER A 204 -5.68 2.79 7.11
N TYR A 205 -5.18 1.73 7.74
CA TYR A 205 -4.06 1.80 8.66
C TYR A 205 -2.77 2.25 7.93
N CYS A 206 -2.40 1.57 6.84
CA CYS A 206 -1.26 1.90 5.99
C CYS A 206 -1.32 3.34 5.44
N GLU A 207 -2.51 3.81 5.01
CA GLU A 207 -2.75 5.20 4.61
C GLU A 207 -2.51 6.18 5.77
N GLY A 208 -2.88 5.78 6.98
CA GLY A 208 -2.65 6.55 8.19
C GLY A 208 -1.16 6.77 8.45
N ASP A 209 -0.34 5.74 8.31
CA ASP A 209 1.12 5.80 8.52
C ASP A 209 1.80 6.65 7.41
N ALA A 210 1.39 6.48 6.15
CA ALA A 210 1.87 7.33 5.06
C ALA A 210 1.47 8.81 5.26
N LEU A 211 0.24 9.10 5.71
CA LEU A 211 -0.23 10.46 6.02
C LEU A 211 0.53 11.05 7.20
N ALA A 212 0.75 10.30 8.26
CA ALA A 212 1.52 10.75 9.42
C ALA A 212 2.96 11.13 9.03
N SER A 213 3.57 10.34 8.13
CA SER A 213 4.89 10.65 7.57
C SER A 213 4.90 11.97 6.80
N LEU A 214 3.86 12.25 6.00
CA LEU A 214 3.66 13.54 5.32
C LEU A 214 3.56 14.70 6.32
N LEU A 215 2.70 14.58 7.31
CA LEU A 215 2.48 15.63 8.31
C LEU A 215 3.73 15.88 9.16
N CYS A 216 4.45 14.83 9.54
CA CYS A 216 5.73 14.94 10.22
C CYS A 216 6.77 15.68 9.36
N TYR A 217 6.85 15.36 8.07
CA TYR A 217 7.72 16.08 7.14
C TYR A 217 7.38 17.58 7.09
N GLU A 218 6.11 17.93 6.91
CA GLU A 218 5.65 19.31 6.84
C GLU A 218 6.03 20.09 8.10
N LYS A 219 5.83 19.52 9.28
CA LYS A 219 6.26 20.11 10.56
C LYS A 219 7.78 20.28 10.64
N MET A 220 8.56 19.28 10.26
CA MET A 220 10.04 19.35 10.28
C MET A 220 10.61 20.35 9.26
N ALA A 221 9.92 20.53 8.14
CA ALA A 221 10.30 21.47 7.09
C ALA A 221 9.81 22.91 7.36
N GLY A 222 9.04 23.13 8.42
CA GLY A 222 8.47 24.46 8.74
C GLY A 222 7.41 24.90 7.72
N ILE A 223 6.77 23.94 7.04
CA ILE A 223 5.68 24.24 6.12
C ILE A 223 4.44 24.52 6.96
N GLU A 224 3.98 25.78 6.91
CA GLU A 224 2.69 26.15 7.51
C GLU A 224 1.58 25.52 6.67
N VAL A 225 1.09 24.38 7.12
CA VAL A 225 -0.14 23.80 6.59
C VAL A 225 -1.28 24.55 7.25
N ALA A 226 -2.15 25.19 6.46
CA ALA A 226 -3.45 25.61 6.97
C ALA A 226 -4.06 24.37 7.69
N GLU A 227 -4.41 24.55 8.97
CA GLU A 227 -5.04 23.44 9.72
C GLU A 227 -6.13 22.83 8.82
N PRO A 228 -6.20 21.50 8.71
CA PRO A 228 -7.30 20.90 8.00
C PRO A 228 -8.54 21.49 8.64
N VAL A 229 -9.31 22.25 7.85
CA VAL A 229 -10.62 22.74 8.29
C VAL A 229 -11.31 21.51 8.81
N ALA A 230 -11.54 21.46 10.13
CA ALA A 230 -12.24 20.35 10.75
C ALA A 230 -13.51 20.16 9.90
N GLU A 231 -13.58 19.07 9.16
CA GLU A 231 -14.78 18.78 8.39
C GLU A 231 -15.91 18.81 9.40
N ALA A 232 -16.84 19.74 9.22
CA ALA A 232 -18.07 19.78 10.00
C ALA A 232 -18.63 18.34 9.96
N PRO A 233 -19.16 17.81 11.08
CA PRO A 233 -19.66 16.46 11.11
C PRO A 233 -20.63 16.30 9.93
N LYS A 234 -20.18 15.59 8.91
CA LYS A 234 -21.04 15.19 7.80
C LYS A 234 -22.06 14.27 8.42
N GLU A 235 -23.32 14.69 8.38
CA GLU A 235 -24.44 13.79 8.66
C GLU A 235 -24.13 12.46 8.00
N GLU A 236 -24.18 11.38 8.78
CA GLU A 236 -24.05 10.00 8.32
C GLU A 236 -25.10 9.74 7.24
N LYS A 237 -24.79 10.10 6.02
CA LYS A 237 -25.34 9.39 4.88
C LYS A 237 -24.42 8.19 4.71
N ASN A 238 -24.94 7.00 5.01
CA ASN A 238 -24.39 5.71 4.65
C ASN A 238 -23.98 5.72 3.16
N GLN A 239 -22.85 6.31 2.87
CA GLN A 239 -22.11 6.12 1.63
C GLN A 239 -20.83 5.43 2.04
N THR A 240 -20.86 4.10 1.94
CA THR A 240 -19.68 3.31 1.67
C THR A 240 -18.86 4.16 0.71
N SER A 241 -17.68 4.62 1.14
CA SER A 241 -16.75 5.31 0.26
C SER A 241 -16.23 4.28 -0.72
N LEU A 242 -17.07 3.94 -1.70
CA LEU A 242 -16.62 3.34 -2.94
C LEU A 242 -15.47 4.23 -3.41
N LEU A 243 -14.31 3.63 -3.60
CA LEU A 243 -13.25 4.19 -4.40
C LEU A 243 -13.90 4.94 -5.55
N VAL A 244 -13.83 6.27 -5.53
CA VAL A 244 -14.31 7.08 -6.64
C VAL A 244 -13.28 6.83 -7.73
N PHE A 245 -13.50 5.75 -8.48
CA PHE A 245 -12.79 5.54 -9.72
C PHE A 245 -13.02 6.79 -10.55
N SER A 246 -11.96 7.55 -10.81
CA SER A 246 -12.01 8.57 -11.84
C SER A 246 -12.32 7.88 -13.18
N GLU A 247 -12.89 8.61 -14.13
CA GLU A 247 -13.10 8.09 -15.49
C GLU A 247 -11.82 7.42 -16.06
N ALA A 248 -10.66 7.98 -15.75
CA ALA A 248 -9.36 7.43 -16.16
C ALA A 248 -9.03 6.10 -15.44
N ASP A 249 -9.36 5.97 -14.17
CA ASP A 249 -9.13 4.75 -13.39
C ASP A 249 -10.05 3.62 -13.86
N TYR A 250 -11.31 3.94 -14.13
CA TYR A 250 -12.27 3.00 -14.70
C TYR A 250 -11.82 2.49 -16.08
N LEU A 251 -11.38 3.38 -16.96
CA LEU A 251 -10.89 3.02 -18.28
C LEU A 251 -9.63 2.13 -18.20
N THR A 252 -8.74 2.40 -17.26
CA THR A 252 -7.52 1.62 -17.04
C THR A 252 -7.85 0.24 -16.48
N TRP A 253 -8.73 0.18 -15.47
CA TRP A 253 -9.18 -1.07 -14.87
C TRP A 253 -9.97 -1.94 -15.86
N SER A 254 -10.97 -1.36 -16.54
CA SER A 254 -11.78 -2.07 -17.52
C SER A 254 -10.96 -2.59 -18.70
N LYS A 255 -9.87 -1.90 -19.06
CA LYS A 255 -8.89 -2.37 -20.06
C LYS A 255 -8.22 -3.66 -19.62
N LYS A 256 -7.71 -3.68 -18.39
CA LYS A 256 -6.95 -4.80 -17.84
C LYS A 256 -7.84 -6.05 -17.72
N GLU A 257 -9.01 -5.91 -17.12
CA GLU A 257 -9.98 -7.00 -16.94
C GLU A 257 -10.58 -7.45 -18.28
N TYR A 258 -10.91 -6.52 -19.16
CA TYR A 258 -11.48 -6.82 -20.45
C TYR A 258 -10.53 -7.60 -21.35
N MET A 259 -9.27 -7.20 -21.43
CA MET A 259 -8.27 -7.90 -22.25
C MET A 259 -8.01 -9.33 -21.74
N CYS A 260 -8.22 -9.61 -20.46
CA CYS A 260 -7.98 -10.93 -19.87
C CYS A 260 -9.19 -11.87 -19.96
N THR A 261 -10.44 -11.36 -19.85
CA THR A 261 -11.60 -12.21 -19.54
C THR A 261 -12.83 -11.93 -20.40
N TYR A 262 -13.07 -10.71 -20.86
CA TYR A 262 -14.33 -10.33 -21.53
C TYR A 262 -14.09 -9.82 -22.95
N LYS A 263 -14.68 -10.50 -23.94
CA LYS A 263 -14.51 -10.16 -25.36
C LYS A 263 -15.40 -9.02 -25.87
N THR A 264 -16.37 -8.57 -25.06
CA THR A 264 -17.29 -7.48 -25.45
C THR A 264 -17.64 -6.62 -24.23
N PHE A 265 -17.99 -5.34 -24.48
CA PHE A 265 -18.47 -4.44 -23.44
C PHE A 265 -19.72 -4.98 -22.72
N ASP A 266 -20.63 -5.64 -23.45
CA ASP A 266 -21.84 -6.20 -22.86
C ASP A 266 -21.53 -7.37 -21.91
N ASN A 267 -20.52 -8.19 -22.21
CA ASN A 267 -20.06 -9.24 -21.30
C ASN A 267 -19.43 -8.64 -20.03
N LEU A 268 -18.64 -7.58 -20.16
CA LEU A 268 -18.12 -6.85 -19.01
C LEU A 268 -19.25 -6.27 -18.16
N MET A 269 -20.24 -5.62 -18.79
CA MET A 269 -21.40 -5.06 -18.08
C MET A 269 -22.25 -6.13 -17.38
N ALA A 270 -22.42 -7.29 -18.01
CA ALA A 270 -23.14 -8.42 -17.40
C ALA A 270 -22.43 -8.92 -16.14
N TRP A 271 -21.12 -9.06 -16.22
CA TRP A 271 -20.29 -9.47 -15.06
C TRP A 271 -20.32 -8.40 -13.95
N LEU A 272 -20.18 -7.12 -14.30
CA LEU A 272 -20.24 -6.02 -13.34
C LEU A 272 -21.57 -6.00 -12.60
N LYS A 273 -22.70 -6.15 -13.30
CA LYS A 273 -24.03 -6.23 -12.68
C LYS A 273 -24.20 -7.40 -11.74
N GLN A 274 -23.59 -8.53 -12.08
CA GLN A 274 -23.66 -9.73 -11.26
C GLN A 274 -22.86 -9.59 -9.97
N ASN A 275 -21.77 -8.80 -9.98
CA ASN A 275 -20.82 -8.72 -8.87
C ASN A 275 -20.92 -7.41 -8.08
N TYR A 276 -21.59 -6.36 -8.61
CA TYR A 276 -21.62 -5.04 -7.98
C TYR A 276 -23.02 -4.40 -8.10
N SER A 277 -23.73 -4.26 -6.99
CA SER A 277 -25.10 -3.69 -6.94
C SER A 277 -25.19 -2.23 -7.39
N TRP A 278 -24.09 -1.46 -7.31
CA TRP A 278 -24.07 -0.05 -7.72
C TRP A 278 -24.07 0.13 -9.25
N VAL A 279 -23.73 -0.90 -10.02
CA VAL A 279 -23.61 -0.82 -11.49
C VAL A 279 -24.95 -0.49 -12.16
N GLU A 280 -26.06 -0.97 -11.62
CA GLU A 280 -27.39 -0.65 -12.15
C GLU A 280 -27.70 0.85 -12.07
N ALA A 281 -27.28 1.52 -10.99
CA ALA A 281 -27.47 2.95 -10.81
C ALA A 281 -26.64 3.80 -11.80
N TYR A 282 -25.50 3.29 -12.22
CA TYR A 282 -24.54 3.99 -13.10
C TYR A 282 -24.51 3.44 -14.53
N GLU A 283 -25.36 2.47 -14.86
CA GLU A 283 -25.36 1.81 -16.19
C GLU A 283 -25.42 2.80 -17.35
N ARG A 284 -26.25 3.85 -17.24
CA ARG A 284 -26.37 4.88 -18.28
C ARG A 284 -25.04 5.57 -18.50
N GLN A 285 -24.34 6.01 -17.45
CA GLN A 285 -23.05 6.65 -17.54
C GLN A 285 -21.99 5.71 -18.14
N LEU A 286 -22.01 4.45 -17.73
CA LEU A 286 -21.09 3.44 -18.27
C LEU A 286 -21.34 3.18 -19.77
N ARG A 287 -22.59 3.20 -20.21
CA ARG A 287 -22.94 3.06 -21.63
C ARG A 287 -22.63 4.32 -22.45
N ASP A 288 -22.77 5.50 -21.87
CA ASP A 288 -22.41 6.77 -22.54
C ASP A 288 -20.90 6.86 -22.81
N HIS A 289 -20.08 6.16 -22.01
CA HIS A 289 -18.63 6.02 -22.25
C HIS A 289 -18.24 4.93 -23.25
N ARG A 290 -19.21 4.17 -23.77
CA ARG A 290 -18.98 3.06 -24.70
C ARG A 290 -18.21 3.49 -25.95
N ALA A 291 -18.55 4.62 -26.55
CA ALA A 291 -17.89 5.11 -27.76
C ALA A 291 -16.41 5.43 -27.53
N LYS A 292 -16.07 6.00 -26.35
CA LYS A 292 -14.69 6.26 -25.94
C LYS A 292 -13.94 4.96 -25.67
N TYR A 293 -14.61 3.99 -25.08
CA TYR A 293 -14.06 2.67 -24.79
C TYR A 293 -13.79 1.86 -26.07
N GLU A 294 -14.72 1.84 -27.03
CA GLU A 294 -14.56 1.16 -28.32
C GLU A 294 -13.46 1.80 -29.18
N LEU A 295 -13.35 3.15 -29.18
CA LEU A 295 -12.27 3.86 -29.84
C LEU A 295 -10.91 3.47 -29.26
N TRP A 296 -10.86 3.28 -27.95
CA TRP A 296 -9.65 2.94 -27.23
C TRP A 296 -9.21 1.46 -27.44
N MET A 297 -10.17 0.54 -27.66
CA MET A 297 -9.90 -0.85 -28.01
C MET A 297 -9.42 -1.05 -29.46
N SER A 298 -9.51 -0.02 -30.31
CA SER A 298 -9.02 -0.04 -31.70
C SER A 298 -7.55 0.35 -31.83
N PHE A 299 -6.87 0.74 -30.75
CA PHE A 299 -5.43 0.98 -30.64
C PHE A 299 -4.72 -0.12 -29.87
#